data_3a668b6847c1d9764845b55cfbf67af2
#
_entry.id   3a668b6847c1d9764845b55cfbf67af2
#
_cell.length_a   1.000
_cell.length_b   1.000
_cell.length_c   1.000
_cell.angle_alpha   90.00
_cell.angle_beta   90.00
_cell.angle_gamma   90.00
#
_symmetry.space_group_name_H-M   'P 1'
#
loop_
_entity.id
_entity.type
_entity.pdbx_description
1 polymer ?
#
loop_
_entity_poly.entity_id
_entity_poly.type
_entity_poly.pdbx_seq_one_letter_code
_entity_poly.pdbx_strand_id
1 'polypeptide(L)'
;MTIRHTILGGISAMALALAVASPVHAANVERLLGGAKGVIKSDQGVALEGIGVQLISDKTNIRTTVYSNNDGRYEFPKLEAGTYTLRVALPREFQPFVKKGVPVNGSPAFDDITLTRVTKLELLPPTKEIMSQMTGSEWLASLSGSGEEKKLLTQNCNFCHSYQQIFRNHYDEHGWTEIVQRMTHGAGSPLILQRPSGRFNDALEQQLVHWLATVRGPEAEDPQFIPLPRPQGRATRVVITEYELPRLELATHDVSGDAQGNIWYSTHRSSYVGKLDPKTGKVTEFHVPDVDPNALPGTHWIHVDKKGIVWGSENWAHNIWHLDPKTGQFSRVHWKVPEPINAPMGGNYALDPQGNIWKTRGMNVTKVDSNTGEELFSYPTKKFAATYGSAMSDDGRYFGGGAWPRDGVVVVDTKTGEVFEPDSSPNTGPARGEFDPYGNYWAGGRGGLLVEFDISKKRIVEYRTPTPYTALYTAHPDKNGEVWAGESHSGRYARFNPKTGVWTEYVLPEPYGFDRESWIDNSTDPVTVWYTDHDGYIARIQPLE
;
A
#
# COMPACT_ATOMS: atom_id res chain seq x y z
N MET A 1 -64.50 4.63 66.73
CA MET A 1 -63.62 5.66 66.18
C MET A 1 -62.92 5.08 64.93
N THR A 2 -63.46 5.39 63.77
CA THR A 2 -63.22 4.70 62.48
C THR A 2 -62.24 5.48 61.67
N ILE A 3 -61.10 4.91 61.29
CA ILE A 3 -60.10 5.52 60.41
C ILE A 3 -60.33 4.94 59.03
N ARG A 4 -60.65 5.84 58.06
CA ARG A 4 -60.78 5.52 56.64
C ARG A 4 -59.37 5.65 55.99
N HIS A 5 -58.93 4.60 55.29
CA HIS A 5 -57.79 4.65 54.40
C HIS A 5 -58.21 5.04 53.01
N THR A 6 -57.62 6.11 52.55
CA THR A 6 -57.76 6.56 51.14
C THR A 6 -56.57 6.01 50.34
N ILE A 7 -56.87 5.19 49.34
CA ILE A 7 -55.86 4.67 48.40
C ILE A 7 -55.79 5.64 47.24
N LEU A 8 -54.64 6.30 47.04
CA LEU A 8 -54.32 7.07 45.79
C LEU A 8 -53.71 6.09 44.80
N GLY A 9 -54.40 5.85 43.70
CA GLY A 9 -53.87 5.14 42.53
C GLY A 9 -52.98 6.04 41.72
N GLY A 10 -51.69 5.69 41.65
CA GLY A 10 -50.73 6.33 40.72
C GLY A 10 -50.82 5.70 39.34
N ILE A 11 -51.17 6.49 38.33
CA ILE A 11 -51.11 6.11 36.93
C ILE A 11 -49.67 6.34 36.44
N SER A 12 -48.89 5.24 36.23
CA SER A 12 -47.59 5.29 35.57
C SER A 12 -47.80 5.45 34.07
N ALA A 13 -47.50 6.62 33.56
CA ALA A 13 -47.40 6.85 32.11
C ALA A 13 -46.11 6.20 31.58
N MET A 14 -46.27 5.10 30.88
CA MET A 14 -45.16 4.43 30.19
C MET A 14 -44.88 5.21 28.89
N ALA A 15 -43.83 6.02 28.89
CA ALA A 15 -43.37 6.73 27.68
C ALA A 15 -42.75 5.69 26.73
N LEU A 16 -43.43 5.38 25.64
CA LEU A 16 -42.95 4.59 24.52
C LEU A 16 -41.95 5.45 23.74
N ALA A 17 -40.64 5.23 23.98
CA ALA A 17 -39.60 5.82 23.14
C ALA A 17 -39.64 5.13 21.76
N LEU A 18 -40.24 5.77 20.77
CA LEU A 18 -40.06 5.42 19.38
C LEU A 18 -38.60 5.69 19.01
N ALA A 19 -37.80 4.65 18.96
CA ALA A 19 -36.51 4.68 18.31
C ALA A 19 -36.76 4.93 16.80
N VAL A 20 -36.56 6.17 16.37
CA VAL A 20 -36.48 6.50 14.94
C VAL A 20 -35.19 5.82 14.47
N ALA A 21 -35.32 4.64 13.88
CA ALA A 21 -34.25 4.02 13.11
C ALA A 21 -33.95 4.96 11.95
N SER A 22 -32.84 5.67 12.03
CA SER A 22 -32.29 6.36 10.87
C SER A 22 -32.18 5.33 9.74
N PRO A 23 -32.62 5.64 8.51
CA PRO A 23 -32.42 4.73 7.41
C PRO A 23 -30.90 4.57 7.25
N VAL A 24 -30.38 3.40 7.63
CA VAL A 24 -29.07 2.95 7.19
C VAL A 24 -29.17 3.00 5.67
N HIS A 25 -28.48 3.95 5.06
CA HIS A 25 -28.25 3.93 3.63
C HIS A 25 -27.55 2.60 3.38
N ALA A 26 -28.32 1.63 2.86
CA ALA A 26 -27.73 0.43 2.30
C ALA A 26 -26.74 0.93 1.26
N ALA A 27 -25.46 0.90 1.59
CA ALA A 27 -24.40 1.16 0.64
C ALA A 27 -24.73 0.27 -0.56
N ASN A 28 -24.82 0.88 -1.76
CA ASN A 28 -25.00 0.13 -2.98
C ASN A 28 -23.83 -0.83 -3.08
N VAL A 29 -24.05 -2.09 -2.67
CA VAL A 29 -23.06 -3.16 -2.82
C VAL A 29 -22.82 -3.26 -4.31
N GLU A 30 -21.68 -2.78 -4.75
CA GLU A 30 -21.26 -2.85 -6.14
C GLU A 30 -21.26 -4.35 -6.51
N ARG A 31 -22.07 -4.72 -7.52
CA ARG A 31 -22.13 -6.10 -7.94
C ARG A 31 -20.84 -6.43 -8.69
N LEU A 32 -19.93 -7.14 -8.01
CA LEU A 32 -18.62 -7.53 -8.53
C LEU A 32 -18.69 -8.65 -9.58
N LEU A 33 -19.88 -9.13 -9.90
CA LEU A 33 -20.15 -10.16 -10.91
C LEU A 33 -21.37 -9.76 -11.75
N GLY A 34 -21.64 -10.51 -12.80
CA GLY A 34 -22.83 -10.35 -13.66
C GLY A 34 -22.58 -9.50 -14.91
N GLY A 35 -21.31 -9.23 -15.24
CA GLY A 35 -20.90 -8.56 -16.47
C GLY A 35 -20.44 -9.53 -17.57
N ALA A 36 -19.48 -9.08 -18.36
CA ALA A 36 -18.88 -9.87 -19.42
C ALA A 36 -18.16 -11.10 -18.85
N LYS A 37 -18.19 -12.22 -19.56
CA LYS A 37 -17.62 -13.49 -19.11
C LYS A 37 -17.06 -14.32 -20.25
N GLY A 38 -16.18 -15.26 -19.94
CA GLY A 38 -15.59 -16.17 -20.92
C GLY A 38 -14.85 -17.33 -20.26
N VAL A 39 -14.17 -18.09 -21.10
CA VAL A 39 -13.33 -19.23 -20.67
C VAL A 39 -11.94 -19.04 -21.24
N ILE A 40 -10.94 -19.45 -20.47
CA ILE A 40 -9.55 -19.45 -20.90
C ILE A 40 -8.95 -20.85 -20.77
N LYS A 41 -8.28 -21.30 -21.81
CA LYS A 41 -7.69 -22.63 -21.91
C LYS A 41 -6.35 -22.59 -22.64
N SER A 42 -5.56 -23.64 -22.47
CA SER A 42 -4.36 -23.82 -23.28
C SER A 42 -4.74 -24.27 -24.71
N ASP A 43 -3.78 -24.25 -25.63
CA ASP A 43 -3.90 -24.80 -26.98
C ASP A 43 -4.12 -26.32 -26.99
N GLN A 44 -3.89 -26.99 -25.87
CA GLN A 44 -4.22 -28.40 -25.66
C GLN A 44 -5.63 -28.62 -25.09
N GLY A 45 -6.42 -27.54 -24.93
CA GLY A 45 -7.78 -27.58 -24.40
C GLY A 45 -7.90 -27.70 -22.88
N VAL A 46 -6.78 -27.59 -22.13
CA VAL A 46 -6.79 -27.66 -20.66
C VAL A 46 -7.21 -26.30 -20.09
N ALA A 47 -8.16 -26.32 -19.16
CA ALA A 47 -8.58 -25.11 -18.42
C ALA A 47 -7.39 -24.49 -17.64
N LEU A 48 -7.29 -23.18 -17.68
CA LEU A 48 -6.18 -22.46 -17.03
C LEU A 48 -6.72 -21.63 -15.86
N GLU A 49 -6.32 -21.99 -14.64
CA GLU A 49 -6.61 -21.24 -13.42
C GLU A 49 -5.61 -20.10 -13.23
N GLY A 50 -6.07 -19.00 -12.65
CA GLY A 50 -5.22 -17.89 -12.19
C GLY A 50 -4.66 -17.02 -13.32
N ILE A 51 -5.30 -17.01 -14.48
CA ILE A 51 -4.94 -16.09 -15.57
C ILE A 51 -5.70 -14.77 -15.36
N GLY A 52 -4.95 -13.67 -15.26
CA GLY A 52 -5.52 -12.32 -15.18
C GLY A 52 -6.04 -11.85 -16.53
N VAL A 53 -7.34 -11.73 -16.65
CA VAL A 53 -8.03 -11.20 -17.84
C VAL A 53 -8.42 -9.76 -17.55
N GLN A 54 -8.02 -8.83 -18.41
CA GLN A 54 -8.20 -7.40 -18.21
C GLN A 54 -9.00 -6.76 -19.34
N LEU A 55 -9.97 -5.94 -18.97
CA LEU A 55 -10.67 -5.02 -19.86
C LEU A 55 -10.18 -3.59 -19.61
N ILE A 56 -9.63 -2.96 -20.64
CA ILE A 56 -9.17 -1.56 -20.62
C ILE A 56 -10.20 -0.74 -21.39
N SER A 57 -10.79 0.25 -20.76
CA SER A 57 -11.74 1.15 -21.41
C SER A 57 -11.04 2.00 -22.47
N ASP A 58 -11.59 2.05 -23.68
CA ASP A 58 -11.07 2.94 -24.73
C ASP A 58 -11.46 4.41 -24.50
N LYS A 59 -12.42 4.65 -23.60
CA LYS A 59 -12.99 5.99 -23.31
C LYS A 59 -12.40 6.62 -22.06
N THR A 60 -12.02 5.81 -21.09
CA THR A 60 -11.55 6.27 -19.77
C THR A 60 -10.16 5.70 -19.48
N ASN A 61 -9.60 6.11 -18.35
CA ASN A 61 -8.34 5.57 -17.82
C ASN A 61 -8.52 4.33 -16.93
N ILE A 62 -9.71 3.69 -16.96
CA ILE A 62 -10.05 2.59 -16.06
C ILE A 62 -9.71 1.25 -16.70
N ARG A 63 -9.04 0.41 -15.93
CA ARG A 63 -8.70 -0.98 -16.27
C ARG A 63 -9.30 -1.90 -15.20
N THR A 64 -10.00 -2.93 -15.60
CA THR A 64 -10.59 -3.92 -14.70
C THR A 64 -10.02 -5.29 -14.99
N THR A 65 -9.49 -5.95 -13.97
CA THR A 65 -8.89 -7.28 -14.05
C THR A 65 -9.66 -8.25 -13.18
N VAL A 66 -9.93 -9.43 -13.72
CA VAL A 66 -10.49 -10.59 -13.02
C VAL A 66 -9.64 -11.83 -13.31
N TYR A 67 -9.73 -12.84 -12.47
CA TYR A 67 -8.92 -14.06 -12.64
C TYR A 67 -9.79 -15.25 -12.97
N SER A 68 -9.28 -16.11 -13.85
CA SER A 68 -9.91 -17.38 -14.17
C SER A 68 -9.86 -18.35 -12.98
N ASN A 69 -10.94 -19.07 -12.74
CA ASN A 69 -11.04 -20.12 -11.72
C ASN A 69 -10.46 -21.45 -12.25
N ASN A 70 -10.58 -22.51 -11.45
CA ASN A 70 -10.11 -23.87 -11.78
C ASN A 70 -10.74 -24.48 -13.06
N ASP A 71 -11.92 -23.99 -13.48
CA ASP A 71 -12.56 -24.38 -14.74
C ASP A 71 -12.15 -23.48 -15.92
N GLY A 72 -11.21 -22.56 -15.71
CA GLY A 72 -10.80 -21.56 -16.68
C GLY A 72 -11.82 -20.43 -16.89
N ARG A 73 -12.91 -20.37 -16.12
CA ARG A 73 -13.96 -19.37 -16.27
C ARG A 73 -13.59 -18.08 -15.58
N TYR A 74 -13.89 -16.96 -16.21
CA TYR A 74 -13.77 -15.63 -15.65
C TYR A 74 -15.04 -14.81 -15.88
N GLU A 75 -15.33 -13.88 -14.98
CA GLU A 75 -16.51 -13.01 -15.04
C GLU A 75 -16.16 -11.63 -14.47
N PHE A 76 -16.50 -10.60 -15.22
CA PHE A 76 -16.33 -9.21 -14.83
C PHE A 76 -17.53 -8.69 -14.03
N PRO A 77 -17.38 -7.60 -13.26
CA PRO A 77 -18.51 -6.78 -12.83
C PRO A 77 -19.23 -6.21 -14.06
N LYS A 78 -20.43 -5.67 -13.84
CA LYS A 78 -21.10 -4.90 -14.89
C LYS A 78 -20.34 -3.61 -15.12
N LEU A 79 -19.71 -3.49 -16.27
CA LEU A 79 -19.00 -2.29 -16.71
C LEU A 79 -19.93 -1.38 -17.51
N GLU A 80 -19.53 -0.12 -17.67
CA GLU A 80 -20.22 0.81 -18.56
C GLU A 80 -20.22 0.28 -20.01
N ALA A 81 -21.31 0.53 -20.71
CA ALA A 81 -21.40 0.16 -22.13
C ALA A 81 -20.38 0.98 -22.94
N GLY A 82 -19.57 0.28 -23.74
CA GLY A 82 -18.50 0.92 -24.50
C GLY A 82 -17.63 -0.05 -25.26
N THR A 83 -16.54 0.47 -25.78
CA THR A 83 -15.51 -0.31 -26.47
C THR A 83 -14.32 -0.45 -25.54
N TYR A 84 -13.74 -1.64 -25.55
CA TYR A 84 -12.65 -2.02 -24.66
C TYR A 84 -11.55 -2.77 -25.41
N THR A 85 -10.36 -2.73 -24.84
CA THR A 85 -9.29 -3.67 -25.18
C THR A 85 -9.29 -4.82 -24.18
N LEU A 86 -9.49 -6.04 -24.67
CA LEU A 86 -9.41 -7.28 -23.88
C LEU A 86 -8.00 -7.85 -23.99
N ARG A 87 -7.34 -8.09 -22.86
CA ARG A 87 -6.01 -8.71 -22.85
C ARG A 87 -5.81 -9.68 -21.68
N VAL A 88 -4.80 -10.52 -21.79
CA VAL A 88 -4.19 -11.20 -20.64
C VAL A 88 -3.17 -10.22 -20.02
N ALA A 89 -3.36 -9.87 -18.76
CA ALA A 89 -2.59 -8.82 -18.10
C ALA A 89 -1.09 -9.18 -17.98
N LEU A 90 -0.80 -10.39 -17.51
CA LEU A 90 0.55 -10.93 -17.34
C LEU A 90 0.69 -12.23 -18.13
N PRO A 91 1.05 -12.19 -19.40
CA PRO A 91 1.12 -13.40 -20.23
C PRO A 91 2.17 -14.41 -19.74
N ARG A 92 3.30 -13.96 -19.18
CA ARG A 92 4.36 -14.80 -18.57
C ARG A 92 4.70 -16.01 -19.46
N GLU A 93 4.27 -17.19 -19.05
CA GLU A 93 4.53 -18.47 -19.72
C GLU A 93 3.73 -18.71 -21.01
N PHE A 94 2.93 -17.72 -21.44
CA PHE A 94 2.10 -17.79 -22.64
C PHE A 94 2.42 -16.67 -23.63
N GLN A 95 2.10 -16.90 -24.90
CA GLN A 95 2.10 -15.83 -25.91
C GLN A 95 1.13 -14.73 -25.49
N PRO A 96 1.46 -13.44 -25.74
CA PRO A 96 0.56 -12.33 -25.44
C PRO A 96 -0.78 -12.48 -26.17
N PHE A 97 -1.85 -12.20 -25.46
CA PHE A 97 -3.20 -12.12 -26.01
C PHE A 97 -3.74 -10.70 -25.84
N VAL A 98 -4.07 -10.05 -26.96
CA VAL A 98 -4.67 -8.70 -27.01
C VAL A 98 -5.70 -8.64 -28.12
N LYS A 99 -6.94 -8.23 -27.79
CA LYS A 99 -8.04 -8.01 -28.75
C LYS A 99 -8.59 -6.60 -28.53
N LYS A 100 -8.35 -5.68 -29.48
CA LYS A 100 -8.84 -4.30 -29.44
C LYS A 100 -10.26 -4.20 -29.99
N GLY A 101 -10.98 -3.14 -29.58
CA GLY A 101 -12.30 -2.81 -30.12
C GLY A 101 -13.40 -3.79 -29.72
N VAL A 102 -13.30 -4.41 -28.54
CA VAL A 102 -14.29 -5.37 -28.03
C VAL A 102 -15.48 -4.60 -27.47
N PRO A 103 -16.71 -4.79 -28.02
CA PRO A 103 -17.90 -4.14 -27.48
C PRO A 103 -18.34 -4.83 -26.18
N VAL A 104 -18.59 -4.00 -25.15
CA VAL A 104 -19.20 -4.45 -23.89
C VAL A 104 -20.52 -3.73 -23.72
N ASN A 105 -21.63 -4.49 -23.69
CA ASN A 105 -22.97 -4.00 -23.43
C ASN A 105 -23.73 -5.06 -22.63
N GLY A 106 -24.05 -4.74 -21.38
CA GLY A 106 -24.66 -5.70 -20.46
C GLY A 106 -23.70 -6.82 -20.02
N SER A 107 -24.05 -8.06 -20.32
CA SER A 107 -23.32 -9.25 -19.87
C SER A 107 -22.94 -10.17 -21.05
N PRO A 108 -22.13 -9.70 -22.01
CA PRO A 108 -21.79 -10.50 -23.17
C PRO A 108 -20.94 -11.72 -22.78
N ALA A 109 -21.15 -12.84 -23.47
CA ALA A 109 -20.21 -13.93 -23.45
C ALA A 109 -19.16 -13.69 -24.55
N PHE A 110 -17.89 -13.71 -24.17
CA PHE A 110 -16.78 -13.61 -25.11
C PHE A 110 -16.43 -14.99 -25.67
N ASP A 111 -15.80 -14.99 -26.84
CA ASP A 111 -15.18 -16.20 -27.38
C ASP A 111 -14.13 -16.73 -26.40
N ASP A 112 -13.94 -18.05 -26.40
CA ASP A 112 -12.91 -18.69 -25.58
C ASP A 112 -11.52 -18.13 -25.92
N ILE A 113 -10.76 -17.80 -24.92
CA ILE A 113 -9.35 -17.42 -25.06
C ILE A 113 -8.51 -18.69 -25.03
N THR A 114 -7.78 -18.93 -26.10
CA THR A 114 -6.81 -20.04 -26.18
C THR A 114 -5.40 -19.47 -26.09
N LEU A 115 -4.62 -19.93 -25.12
CA LEU A 115 -3.25 -19.50 -24.90
C LEU A 115 -2.25 -20.57 -25.28
N THR A 116 -1.25 -20.18 -26.08
CA THR A 116 -0.13 -21.03 -26.46
C THR A 116 1.03 -20.80 -25.51
N ARG A 117 1.55 -21.87 -24.91
CA ARG A 117 2.69 -21.80 -24.00
C ARG A 117 3.97 -21.47 -24.78
N VAL A 118 4.79 -20.58 -24.23
CA VAL A 118 6.12 -20.30 -24.78
C VAL A 118 7.12 -21.38 -24.38
N THR A 119 8.07 -21.68 -25.24
CA THR A 119 9.12 -22.69 -24.96
C THR A 119 10.20 -22.13 -24.02
N LYS A 120 10.47 -20.82 -24.11
CA LYS A 120 11.36 -20.09 -23.24
C LYS A 120 10.68 -18.79 -22.84
N LEU A 121 10.71 -18.49 -21.54
CA LEU A 121 10.21 -17.24 -21.03
C LEU A 121 11.21 -16.13 -21.39
N GLU A 122 10.80 -15.20 -22.21
CA GLU A 122 11.60 -14.07 -22.64
C GLU A 122 10.94 -12.77 -22.15
N LEU A 123 11.75 -11.77 -21.87
CA LEU A 123 11.26 -10.43 -21.64
C LEU A 123 10.81 -9.83 -22.97
N LEU A 124 9.52 -9.54 -23.06
CA LEU A 124 9.00 -8.81 -24.21
C LEU A 124 9.31 -7.32 -24.07
N PRO A 125 9.57 -6.61 -25.18
CA PRO A 125 9.71 -5.17 -25.13
C PRO A 125 8.49 -4.53 -24.46
N PRO A 126 8.68 -3.58 -23.52
CA PRO A 126 7.57 -2.90 -22.87
C PRO A 126 6.80 -2.08 -23.89
N THR A 127 5.51 -2.31 -23.98
CA THR A 127 4.56 -1.51 -24.76
C THR A 127 3.41 -1.09 -23.83
N LYS A 128 2.51 -0.24 -24.34
CA LYS A 128 1.30 0.11 -23.58
C LYS A 128 0.44 -1.13 -23.25
N GLU A 129 0.47 -2.15 -24.10
CA GLU A 129 -0.29 -3.38 -23.97
C GLU A 129 0.49 -4.48 -23.23
N ILE A 130 1.81 -4.41 -23.27
CA ILE A 130 2.70 -5.44 -22.71
C ILE A 130 3.72 -4.70 -21.86
N MET A 131 3.41 -4.56 -20.58
CA MET A 131 4.36 -4.08 -19.58
C MET A 131 5.38 -5.17 -19.28
N SER A 132 6.43 -4.86 -18.53
CA SER A 132 7.35 -5.89 -18.07
C SER A 132 6.59 -7.02 -17.38
N GLN A 133 6.91 -8.26 -17.73
CA GLN A 133 6.14 -9.42 -17.29
C GLN A 133 6.68 -10.03 -16.00
N MET A 134 7.94 -9.73 -15.68
CA MET A 134 8.62 -10.32 -14.52
C MET A 134 8.66 -9.33 -13.38
N THR A 135 8.25 -9.78 -12.21
CA THR A 135 8.36 -9.01 -10.97
C THR A 135 9.80 -8.96 -10.48
N GLY A 136 10.10 -8.02 -9.59
CA GLY A 136 11.42 -7.93 -8.97
C GLY A 136 11.81 -9.20 -8.21
N SER A 137 10.85 -9.83 -7.54
CA SER A 137 11.07 -11.09 -6.81
C SER A 137 11.36 -12.25 -7.76
N GLU A 138 10.68 -12.33 -8.90
CA GLU A 138 10.96 -13.33 -9.94
C GLU A 138 12.33 -13.13 -10.58
N TRP A 139 12.73 -11.88 -10.83
CA TRP A 139 14.08 -11.53 -11.26
C TRP A 139 15.12 -12.08 -10.27
N LEU A 140 14.97 -11.70 -9.00
CA LEU A 140 15.94 -12.08 -7.97
C LEU A 140 15.97 -13.60 -7.72
N ALA A 141 14.80 -14.25 -7.79
CA ALA A 141 14.74 -15.71 -7.69
C ALA A 141 15.50 -16.40 -8.83
N SER A 142 15.42 -15.85 -10.05
CA SER A 142 16.00 -16.42 -11.27
C SER A 142 17.49 -16.19 -11.43
N LEU A 143 18.05 -15.11 -10.84
CA LEU A 143 19.48 -14.82 -10.90
C LEU A 143 20.29 -15.86 -10.12
N SER A 144 21.50 -16.17 -10.59
CA SER A 144 22.48 -16.97 -9.87
C SER A 144 22.98 -16.25 -8.62
N GLY A 145 23.59 -16.99 -7.72
CA GLY A 145 24.14 -16.45 -6.48
C GLY A 145 23.63 -17.14 -5.23
N SER A 146 24.35 -16.94 -4.15
CA SER A 146 24.04 -17.49 -2.83
C SER A 146 22.83 -16.76 -2.18
N GLY A 147 22.19 -17.41 -1.21
CA GLY A 147 21.16 -16.79 -0.40
C GLY A 147 21.64 -15.54 0.35
N GLU A 148 22.92 -15.49 0.72
CA GLU A 148 23.52 -14.33 1.43
C GLU A 148 23.67 -13.13 0.49
N GLU A 149 24.11 -13.31 -0.76
CA GLU A 149 24.20 -12.24 -1.75
C GLU A 149 22.82 -11.66 -2.07
N LYS A 150 21.82 -12.52 -2.27
CA LYS A 150 20.42 -12.09 -2.51
C LYS A 150 19.85 -11.35 -1.30
N LYS A 151 20.13 -11.82 -0.09
CA LYS A 151 19.76 -11.12 1.15
C LYS A 151 20.42 -9.75 1.25
N LEU A 152 21.69 -9.65 0.91
CA LEU A 152 22.41 -8.39 0.95
C LEU A 152 21.71 -7.32 0.11
N LEU A 153 21.22 -7.68 -1.08
CA LEU A 153 20.41 -6.80 -1.91
C LEU A 153 19.05 -6.50 -1.27
N THR A 154 18.30 -7.53 -0.87
CA THR A 154 16.93 -7.33 -0.34
C THR A 154 16.87 -6.53 0.95
N GLN A 155 17.92 -6.58 1.75
CA GLN A 155 18.00 -5.84 3.00
C GLN A 155 18.42 -4.38 2.84
N ASN A 156 19.13 -4.05 1.75
CA ASN A 156 19.72 -2.73 1.57
C ASN A 156 19.16 -1.94 0.36
N CYS A 157 18.50 -2.61 -0.60
CA CYS A 157 18.10 -1.99 -1.87
C CYS A 157 16.59 -2.07 -2.15
N ASN A 158 15.75 -2.20 -1.12
CA ASN A 158 14.31 -2.42 -1.27
C ASN A 158 13.42 -1.19 -1.00
N PHE A 159 13.97 0.04 -1.03
CA PHE A 159 13.24 1.21 -0.49
C PHE A 159 12.72 2.19 -1.54
N CYS A 160 13.46 2.42 -2.61
CA CYS A 160 13.26 3.58 -3.47
C CYS A 160 12.57 3.24 -4.79
N HIS A 161 12.83 2.08 -5.33
CA HIS A 161 12.32 1.60 -6.62
C HIS A 161 12.34 0.07 -6.68
N SER A 162 11.67 -0.50 -7.68
CA SER A 162 11.61 -1.95 -7.86
C SER A 162 12.97 -2.55 -8.26
N TYR A 163 13.15 -3.86 -8.02
CA TYR A 163 14.37 -4.57 -8.42
C TYR A 163 14.53 -4.64 -9.93
N GLN A 164 13.45 -4.57 -10.73
CA GLN A 164 13.55 -4.52 -12.18
C GLN A 164 14.40 -3.34 -12.65
N GLN A 165 14.31 -2.19 -11.95
CA GLN A 165 15.14 -1.03 -12.28
C GLN A 165 16.63 -1.30 -12.07
N ILE A 166 16.99 -2.18 -11.14
CA ILE A 166 18.37 -2.61 -10.94
C ILE A 166 18.75 -3.60 -12.04
N PHE A 167 18.01 -4.70 -12.15
CA PHE A 167 18.43 -5.86 -12.95
C PHE A 167 18.32 -5.70 -14.45
N ARG A 168 17.59 -4.71 -14.96
CA ARG A 168 17.57 -4.39 -16.39
C ARG A 168 18.86 -3.75 -16.92
N ASN A 169 19.75 -3.31 -16.02
CA ASN A 169 20.99 -2.64 -16.36
C ASN A 169 22.15 -3.63 -16.35
N HIS A 170 23.16 -3.34 -17.18
CA HIS A 170 24.38 -4.11 -17.28
C HIS A 170 25.57 -3.17 -17.13
N TYR A 171 26.34 -3.35 -16.06
CA TYR A 171 27.54 -2.57 -15.79
C TYR A 171 28.68 -3.48 -15.37
N ASP A 172 29.90 -3.10 -15.68
CA ASP A 172 31.10 -3.71 -15.10
C ASP A 172 31.19 -3.40 -13.58
N GLU A 173 32.20 -3.92 -12.92
CA GLU A 173 32.37 -3.73 -11.48
C GLU A 173 32.58 -2.25 -11.11
N HIS A 174 33.23 -1.45 -12.00
CA HIS A 174 33.39 -0.02 -11.79
C HIS A 174 32.03 0.69 -11.87
N GLY A 175 31.25 0.44 -12.90
CA GLY A 175 29.93 1.04 -13.07
C GLY A 175 28.96 0.66 -11.94
N TRP A 176 28.96 -0.59 -11.50
CA TRP A 176 28.17 -1.00 -10.34
C TRP A 176 28.65 -0.33 -9.05
N THR A 177 29.96 -0.12 -8.87
CA THR A 177 30.49 0.64 -7.72
C THR A 177 29.93 2.05 -7.70
N GLU A 178 29.98 2.76 -8.82
CA GLU A 178 29.43 4.12 -8.94
C GLU A 178 27.93 4.18 -8.62
N ILE A 179 27.15 3.20 -9.11
CA ILE A 179 25.71 3.14 -8.86
C ILE A 179 25.43 2.83 -7.38
N VAL A 180 26.06 1.81 -6.81
CA VAL A 180 25.85 1.42 -5.40
C VAL A 180 26.28 2.56 -4.47
N GLN A 181 27.43 3.18 -4.70
CA GLN A 181 27.90 4.32 -3.90
C GLN A 181 26.98 5.52 -4.01
N ARG A 182 26.45 5.81 -5.19
CA ARG A 182 25.43 6.87 -5.36
C ARG A 182 24.17 6.58 -4.53
N MET A 183 23.75 5.33 -4.43
CA MET A 183 22.58 4.92 -3.64
C MET A 183 22.85 4.86 -2.14
N THR A 184 24.08 4.58 -1.73
CA THR A 184 24.45 4.40 -0.31
C THR A 184 25.11 5.61 0.34
N HIS A 185 25.79 6.47 -0.43
CA HIS A 185 26.51 7.64 0.09
C HIS A 185 26.00 8.98 -0.46
N GLY A 186 25.15 8.94 -1.42
CA GLY A 186 24.52 9.94 -2.24
C GLY A 186 24.75 11.41 -1.96
N ALA A 187 25.51 12.03 -2.81
CA ALA A 187 25.57 13.47 -2.83
C ALA A 187 24.22 14.07 -3.29
N GLY A 188 23.53 14.77 -2.42
CA GLY A 188 22.41 15.63 -2.77
C GLY A 188 21.02 15.05 -2.66
N SER A 189 20.84 13.85 -2.13
CA SER A 189 19.52 13.37 -1.74
C SER A 189 19.46 13.22 -0.22
N PRO A 190 18.63 13.98 0.50
CA PRO A 190 18.39 13.75 1.92
C PRO A 190 17.72 12.40 2.22
N LEU A 191 17.30 11.71 1.16
CA LEU A 191 16.79 10.34 1.18
C LEU A 191 17.85 9.28 1.29
N ILE A 192 19.07 9.61 1.08
CA ILE A 192 20.09 8.61 1.17
C ILE A 192 20.45 8.50 2.62
N LEU A 193 19.67 7.81 3.11
CA LEU A 193 19.76 6.71 3.96
C LEU A 193 21.18 6.59 4.45
N GLN A 194 21.39 7.20 5.60
CA GLN A 194 22.41 6.70 6.49
C GLN A 194 22.26 5.17 6.49
N ARG A 195 23.15 4.46 5.84
CA ARG A 195 23.26 3.00 5.71
C ARG A 195 22.20 2.29 6.56
N PRO A 196 21.10 1.77 5.95
CA PRO A 196 19.81 1.61 6.63
C PRO A 196 19.83 0.82 7.93
N SER A 197 20.75 -0.10 8.06
CA SER A 197 20.85 -0.92 9.27
C SER A 197 22.07 -0.59 10.15
N GLY A 198 22.92 0.36 9.75
CA GLY A 198 24.24 0.53 10.37
C GLY A 198 25.15 -0.68 10.23
N ARG A 199 24.67 -1.74 9.56
CA ARG A 199 25.36 -3.03 9.38
C ARG A 199 25.95 -3.18 7.98
N PHE A 200 25.51 -2.40 7.01
CA PHE A 200 26.04 -2.38 5.66
C PHE A 200 27.34 -1.55 5.64
N ASN A 201 28.47 -2.22 5.59
CA ASN A 201 29.80 -1.63 5.58
C ASN A 201 30.47 -1.77 4.20
N ASP A 202 31.65 -1.22 4.05
CA ASP A 202 32.38 -1.20 2.78
C ASP A 202 32.67 -2.62 2.24
N ALA A 203 32.93 -3.59 3.11
CA ALA A 203 33.15 -4.98 2.68
C ALA A 203 31.88 -5.62 2.11
N LEU A 204 30.72 -5.36 2.73
CA LEU A 204 29.42 -5.84 2.23
C LEU A 204 29.01 -5.10 0.97
N GLU A 205 29.36 -3.82 0.85
CA GLU A 205 29.15 -3.04 -0.37
C GLU A 205 29.95 -3.61 -1.54
N GLN A 206 31.23 -3.91 -1.33
CA GLN A 206 32.06 -4.56 -2.33
C GLN A 206 31.55 -5.95 -2.71
N GLN A 207 31.08 -6.73 -1.75
CA GLN A 207 30.46 -8.03 -2.02
C GLN A 207 29.21 -7.89 -2.89
N LEU A 208 28.35 -6.92 -2.61
CA LEU A 208 27.16 -6.63 -3.42
C LEU A 208 27.54 -6.21 -4.85
N VAL A 209 28.51 -5.30 -4.98
CA VAL A 209 29.02 -4.84 -6.28
C VAL A 209 29.57 -6.00 -7.10
N HIS A 210 30.43 -6.82 -6.50
CA HIS A 210 31.01 -7.99 -7.17
C HIS A 210 29.94 -8.97 -7.66
N TRP A 211 28.95 -9.27 -6.81
CA TRP A 211 27.82 -10.11 -7.20
C TRP A 211 27.01 -9.48 -8.35
N LEU A 212 26.67 -8.21 -8.28
CA LEU A 212 25.94 -7.51 -9.35
C LEU A 212 26.74 -7.53 -10.67
N ALA A 213 28.04 -7.27 -10.64
CA ALA A 213 28.89 -7.34 -11.81
C ALA A 213 28.98 -8.75 -12.42
N THR A 214 28.88 -9.79 -11.57
CA THR A 214 28.84 -11.18 -12.02
C THR A 214 27.52 -11.51 -12.71
N VAL A 215 26.39 -11.14 -12.13
CA VAL A 215 25.06 -11.55 -12.64
C VAL A 215 24.45 -10.56 -13.64
N ARG A 216 24.91 -9.33 -13.65
CA ARG A 216 24.47 -8.23 -14.53
C ARG A 216 25.67 -7.42 -15.06
N GLY A 217 26.74 -8.11 -15.40
CA GLY A 217 27.87 -7.52 -16.12
C GLY A 217 27.55 -7.24 -17.58
N PRO A 218 28.46 -6.57 -18.35
CA PRO A 218 28.22 -6.21 -19.75
C PRO A 218 27.88 -7.39 -20.66
N GLU A 219 28.51 -8.55 -20.39
CA GLU A 219 28.34 -9.77 -21.19
C GLU A 219 27.37 -10.79 -20.51
N ALA A 220 26.74 -10.42 -19.39
CA ALA A 220 25.83 -11.32 -18.70
C ALA A 220 24.52 -11.46 -19.50
N GLU A 221 24.12 -12.70 -19.75
CA GLU A 221 22.82 -13.01 -20.35
C GLU A 221 21.70 -12.89 -19.32
N ASP A 222 20.48 -12.67 -19.83
CA ASP A 222 19.30 -12.76 -18.99
C ASP A 222 19.14 -14.19 -18.45
N PRO A 223 18.74 -14.35 -17.17
CA PRO A 223 18.56 -15.66 -16.60
C PRO A 223 17.42 -16.42 -17.26
N GLN A 224 17.40 -17.74 -17.11
CA GLN A 224 16.18 -18.49 -17.35
C GLN A 224 15.16 -18.10 -16.28
N PHE A 225 14.14 -17.33 -16.64
CA PHE A 225 13.14 -16.85 -15.70
C PHE A 225 12.27 -17.97 -15.15
N ILE A 226 12.06 -17.93 -13.83
CA ILE A 226 11.18 -18.82 -13.08
C ILE A 226 10.02 -17.96 -12.57
N PRO A 227 8.82 -18.07 -13.16
CA PRO A 227 7.67 -17.29 -12.70
C PRO A 227 7.20 -17.80 -11.33
N LEU A 228 6.76 -16.87 -10.49
CA LEU A 228 6.03 -17.20 -9.27
C LEU A 228 4.72 -17.95 -9.62
N PRO A 229 4.23 -18.81 -8.74
CA PRO A 229 2.98 -19.53 -8.96
C PRO A 229 1.82 -18.58 -9.27
N ARG A 230 0.95 -18.96 -10.20
CA ARG A 230 -0.31 -18.25 -10.46
C ARG A 230 -1.23 -18.33 -9.24
N PRO A 231 -2.10 -17.34 -9.03
CA PRO A 231 -3.09 -17.40 -7.96
C PRO A 231 -4.03 -18.59 -8.16
N GLN A 232 -4.43 -19.22 -7.08
CA GLN A 232 -5.34 -20.38 -7.08
C GLN A 232 -6.42 -20.21 -6.01
N GLY A 233 -7.55 -20.88 -6.19
CA GLY A 233 -8.64 -20.93 -5.24
C GLY A 233 -9.12 -19.53 -4.83
N ARG A 234 -9.09 -19.21 -3.53
CA ARG A 234 -9.52 -17.91 -2.99
C ARG A 234 -8.79 -16.73 -3.61
N ALA A 235 -7.51 -16.86 -3.92
CA ALA A 235 -6.71 -15.79 -4.51
C ALA A 235 -7.14 -15.39 -5.94
N THR A 236 -7.94 -16.21 -6.62
CA THR A 236 -8.55 -15.86 -7.92
C THR A 236 -9.88 -15.13 -7.78
N ARG A 237 -10.45 -15.10 -6.58
CA ARG A 237 -11.77 -14.51 -6.30
C ARG A 237 -11.66 -13.04 -5.92
N VAL A 238 -11.28 -12.24 -6.89
CA VAL A 238 -11.01 -10.80 -6.71
C VAL A 238 -11.26 -10.04 -8.00
N VAL A 239 -11.72 -8.80 -7.87
CA VAL A 239 -11.72 -7.80 -8.93
C VAL A 239 -10.69 -6.74 -8.59
N ILE A 240 -9.77 -6.46 -9.51
CA ILE A 240 -8.79 -5.38 -9.37
C ILE A 240 -9.10 -4.32 -10.40
N THR A 241 -9.32 -3.09 -9.95
CA THR A 241 -9.57 -1.94 -10.82
C THR A 241 -8.43 -0.95 -10.66
N GLU A 242 -7.83 -0.56 -11.77
CA GLU A 242 -6.73 0.40 -11.81
C GLU A 242 -7.18 1.67 -12.54
N TYR A 243 -6.73 2.79 -12.04
CA TYR A 243 -7.00 4.12 -12.54
C TYR A 243 -5.68 4.77 -12.92
N GLU A 244 -5.41 4.90 -14.21
CA GLU A 244 -4.21 5.58 -14.72
C GLU A 244 -4.31 7.08 -14.43
N LEU A 245 -3.31 7.62 -13.77
CA LEU A 245 -3.27 9.02 -13.39
C LEU A 245 -2.80 9.90 -14.56
N PRO A 246 -3.14 11.20 -14.56
CA PRO A 246 -2.79 12.10 -15.68
C PRO A 246 -1.29 12.23 -15.92
N ARG A 247 -0.48 11.94 -14.92
CA ARG A 247 0.99 12.02 -14.96
C ARG A 247 1.58 10.73 -14.38
N LEU A 248 2.17 9.92 -15.23
CA LEU A 248 2.71 8.60 -14.82
C LEU A 248 3.97 8.69 -13.95
N GLU A 249 4.71 9.79 -14.02
CA GLU A 249 6.01 9.94 -13.32
C GLU A 249 5.89 10.59 -11.92
N LEU A 250 4.70 10.63 -11.34
CA LEU A 250 4.45 11.33 -10.07
C LEU A 250 5.03 10.62 -8.86
N ALA A 251 5.36 9.35 -8.95
CA ALA A 251 5.69 8.52 -7.80
C ALA A 251 4.61 8.66 -6.72
N THR A 252 3.38 8.23 -7.03
CA THR A 252 2.26 8.22 -6.10
C THR A 252 2.66 7.51 -4.80
N HIS A 253 2.20 8.06 -3.67
CA HIS A 253 2.71 7.57 -2.40
C HIS A 253 1.60 7.12 -1.43
N ASP A 254 0.74 8.00 -0.98
CA ASP A 254 -0.32 7.66 -0.04
C ASP A 254 -1.70 7.83 -0.65
N VAL A 255 -2.68 7.08 -0.13
CA VAL A 255 -4.11 7.21 -0.44
C VAL A 255 -4.94 7.34 0.81
N SER A 256 -6.08 8.04 0.70
CA SER A 256 -7.10 8.13 1.73
C SER A 256 -8.48 8.36 1.09
N GLY A 257 -9.49 7.63 1.54
CA GLY A 257 -10.87 7.82 1.08
C GLY A 257 -11.61 8.92 1.82
N ASP A 258 -12.54 9.60 1.13
CA ASP A 258 -13.46 10.55 1.76
C ASP A 258 -14.88 9.96 1.92
N ALA A 259 -15.72 10.64 2.69
CA ALA A 259 -17.11 10.20 2.93
C ALA A 259 -17.99 10.22 1.68
N GLN A 260 -17.55 10.83 0.58
CA GLN A 260 -18.23 10.86 -0.70
C GLN A 260 -17.79 9.73 -1.63
N GLY A 261 -16.80 8.93 -1.19
CA GLY A 261 -16.23 7.81 -1.95
C GLY A 261 -15.18 8.23 -2.96
N ASN A 262 -14.67 9.47 -2.89
CA ASN A 262 -13.49 9.83 -3.67
C ASN A 262 -12.22 9.36 -2.97
N ILE A 263 -11.18 9.17 -3.76
CA ILE A 263 -9.86 8.76 -3.27
C ILE A 263 -8.88 9.89 -3.47
N TRP A 264 -8.30 10.33 -2.38
CA TRP A 264 -7.24 11.33 -2.35
C TRP A 264 -5.87 10.66 -2.39
N TYR A 265 -4.91 11.26 -3.07
CA TYR A 265 -3.56 10.71 -3.18
C TYR A 265 -2.49 11.80 -3.14
N SER A 266 -1.32 11.43 -2.62
CA SER A 266 -0.12 12.26 -2.61
C SER A 266 0.90 11.78 -3.64
N THR A 267 1.88 12.64 -3.93
CA THR A 267 2.90 12.37 -4.95
C THR A 267 4.29 12.81 -4.49
N HIS A 268 5.26 11.91 -4.57
CA HIS A 268 6.62 12.19 -4.10
C HIS A 268 7.41 13.21 -4.93
N ARG A 269 7.02 13.41 -6.20
CA ARG A 269 7.80 14.20 -7.16
C ARG A 269 7.06 15.41 -7.70
N SER A 270 5.97 15.79 -7.06
CA SER A 270 5.26 17.01 -7.42
C SER A 270 4.61 17.68 -6.23
N SER A 271 4.37 18.99 -6.32
CA SER A 271 3.61 19.77 -5.33
C SER A 271 2.10 19.68 -5.55
N TYR A 272 1.60 18.55 -6.07
CA TYR A 272 0.18 18.33 -6.28
C TYR A 272 -0.32 17.19 -5.39
N VAL A 273 -1.56 17.36 -4.94
CA VAL A 273 -2.37 16.27 -4.42
C VAL A 273 -3.57 16.10 -5.32
N GLY A 274 -3.99 14.86 -5.52
CA GLY A 274 -5.08 14.56 -6.42
C GLY A 274 -6.28 13.97 -5.70
N LYS A 275 -7.45 14.18 -6.31
CA LYS A 275 -8.72 13.55 -5.94
C LYS A 275 -9.26 12.79 -7.13
N LEU A 276 -9.39 11.48 -7.00
CA LEU A 276 -9.99 10.57 -7.96
C LEU A 276 -11.47 10.34 -7.63
N ASP A 277 -12.36 10.49 -8.60
CA ASP A 277 -13.70 9.94 -8.57
C ASP A 277 -13.68 8.52 -9.16
N PRO A 278 -13.83 7.45 -8.36
CA PRO A 278 -13.73 6.08 -8.85
C PRO A 278 -14.83 5.67 -9.84
N LYS A 279 -15.94 6.37 -9.87
CA LYS A 279 -17.05 6.06 -10.79
C LYS A 279 -16.74 6.47 -12.22
N THR A 280 -16.07 7.60 -12.37
CA THR A 280 -15.80 8.19 -13.69
C THR A 280 -14.33 8.09 -14.11
N GLY A 281 -13.42 7.78 -13.18
CA GLY A 281 -11.97 7.86 -13.38
C GLY A 281 -11.45 9.30 -13.46
N LYS A 282 -12.30 10.30 -13.19
CA LYS A 282 -11.90 11.71 -13.26
C LYS A 282 -10.99 12.07 -12.10
N VAL A 283 -9.86 12.67 -12.43
CA VAL A 283 -8.91 13.22 -11.44
C VAL A 283 -9.04 14.75 -11.41
N THR A 284 -9.00 15.30 -10.21
CA THR A 284 -8.86 16.74 -9.95
C THR A 284 -7.59 16.94 -9.13
N GLU A 285 -6.68 17.78 -9.59
CA GLU A 285 -5.42 18.05 -8.89
C GLU A 285 -5.46 19.42 -8.22
N PHE A 286 -4.86 19.52 -7.04
CA PHE A 286 -4.72 20.73 -6.24
C PHE A 286 -3.23 21.01 -6.03
N HIS A 287 -2.78 22.21 -6.38
CA HIS A 287 -1.40 22.62 -6.17
C HIS A 287 -1.20 23.02 -4.71
N VAL A 288 -0.32 22.32 -4.00
CA VAL A 288 0.12 22.69 -2.66
C VAL A 288 1.03 23.91 -2.80
N PRO A 289 0.70 25.06 -2.21
CA PRO A 289 1.50 26.29 -2.38
C PRO A 289 2.94 26.09 -1.89
N ASP A 290 3.92 26.53 -2.66
CA ASP A 290 5.33 26.43 -2.31
C ASP A 290 5.63 27.29 -1.07
N VAL A 291 6.40 26.75 -0.13
CA VAL A 291 6.89 27.46 1.06
C VAL A 291 8.30 27.97 0.85
N ASP A 292 9.12 27.13 0.24
CA ASP A 292 10.49 27.43 -0.13
C ASP A 292 10.67 27.11 -1.62
N PRO A 293 10.88 28.11 -2.47
CA PRO A 293 11.07 27.90 -3.90
C PRO A 293 12.34 27.11 -4.26
N ASN A 294 13.25 26.95 -3.29
CA ASN A 294 14.47 26.16 -3.46
C ASN A 294 14.30 24.71 -2.98
N ALA A 295 13.21 24.39 -2.28
CA ALA A 295 12.93 23.01 -1.87
C ALA A 295 12.50 22.18 -3.08
N LEU A 296 12.90 20.90 -3.09
CA LEU A 296 12.39 19.96 -4.10
C LEU A 296 10.89 19.77 -3.90
N PRO A 297 10.11 19.66 -4.99
CA PRO A 297 8.68 19.37 -4.89
C PRO A 297 8.46 17.95 -4.36
N GLY A 298 7.35 17.74 -3.68
CA GLY A 298 6.91 16.41 -3.27
C GLY A 298 6.01 16.45 -2.06
N THR A 299 4.88 15.76 -2.17
CA THR A 299 3.98 15.48 -1.06
C THR A 299 4.20 14.06 -0.59
N HIS A 300 3.86 13.76 0.66
CA HIS A 300 4.13 12.45 1.25
C HIS A 300 2.88 11.84 1.87
N TRP A 301 2.65 12.09 3.15
CA TRP A 301 1.48 11.62 3.86
C TRP A 301 0.20 12.32 3.37
N ILE A 302 -0.90 11.57 3.30
CA ILE A 302 -2.24 12.10 3.07
C ILE A 302 -3.25 11.37 3.96
N HIS A 303 -4.17 12.13 4.54
CA HIS A 303 -5.23 11.61 5.39
C HIS A 303 -6.47 12.49 5.28
N VAL A 304 -7.66 11.90 5.14
CA VAL A 304 -8.92 12.63 5.19
C VAL A 304 -9.56 12.42 6.54
N ASP A 305 -9.73 13.49 7.30
CA ASP A 305 -10.32 13.41 8.63
C ASP A 305 -11.86 13.28 8.59
N LYS A 306 -12.46 13.01 9.75
CA LYS A 306 -13.92 12.86 9.91
C LYS A 306 -14.72 14.11 9.54
N LYS A 307 -14.08 15.28 9.45
CA LYS A 307 -14.70 16.55 9.01
C LYS A 307 -14.60 16.75 7.49
N GLY A 308 -13.88 15.87 6.80
CA GLY A 308 -13.60 15.94 5.37
C GLY A 308 -12.46 16.89 5.01
N ILE A 309 -11.65 17.31 5.96
CA ILE A 309 -10.42 18.07 5.73
C ILE A 309 -9.33 17.10 5.30
N VAL A 310 -8.61 17.46 4.26
CA VAL A 310 -7.49 16.67 3.73
C VAL A 310 -6.20 17.17 4.35
N TRP A 311 -5.54 16.31 5.09
CA TRP A 311 -4.24 16.57 5.72
C TRP A 311 -3.13 15.97 4.88
N GLY A 312 -1.98 16.63 4.86
CA GLY A 312 -0.81 16.10 4.18
C GLY A 312 0.49 16.73 4.65
N SER A 313 1.59 16.11 4.24
CA SER A 313 2.94 16.60 4.52
C SER A 313 3.75 16.81 3.25
N GLU A 314 4.77 17.64 3.34
CA GLU A 314 5.76 17.85 2.29
C GLU A 314 7.05 17.09 2.60
N ASN A 315 7.61 16.45 1.57
CA ASN A 315 8.82 15.64 1.72
C ASN A 315 10.04 16.45 2.15
N TRP A 316 10.20 17.62 1.57
CA TRP A 316 11.46 18.36 1.62
C TRP A 316 11.38 19.66 2.39
N ALA A 317 10.19 20.26 2.44
CA ALA A 317 9.93 21.49 3.18
C ALA A 317 9.54 21.23 4.65
N HIS A 318 9.41 19.97 5.07
CA HIS A 318 9.09 19.54 6.44
C HIS A 318 7.85 20.18 7.04
N ASN A 319 6.86 20.49 6.22
CA ASN A 319 5.61 21.12 6.63
C ASN A 319 4.44 20.14 6.63
N ILE A 320 3.48 20.38 7.51
CA ILE A 320 2.15 19.81 7.45
C ILE A 320 1.20 20.88 6.94
N TRP A 321 0.37 20.49 6.02
CA TRP A 321 -0.70 21.31 5.49
C TRP A 321 -2.05 20.61 5.64
N HIS A 322 -3.12 21.39 5.58
CA HIS A 322 -4.46 20.86 5.39
C HIS A 322 -5.20 21.68 4.32
N LEU A 323 -6.03 20.98 3.57
CA LEU A 323 -6.86 21.51 2.49
C LEU A 323 -8.33 21.34 2.86
N ASP A 324 -9.10 22.44 2.80
CA ASP A 324 -10.54 22.34 2.75
C ASP A 324 -10.99 22.11 1.30
N PRO A 325 -11.47 20.92 0.93
CA PRO A 325 -11.83 20.62 -0.46
C PRO A 325 -13.06 21.38 -0.96
N LYS A 326 -13.84 22.02 -0.08
CA LYS A 326 -14.99 22.83 -0.45
C LYS A 326 -14.60 24.21 -0.96
N THR A 327 -13.56 24.77 -0.37
CA THR A 327 -13.04 26.10 -0.73
C THR A 327 -11.80 26.05 -1.61
N GLY A 328 -11.10 24.92 -1.62
CA GLY A 328 -9.79 24.77 -2.27
C GLY A 328 -8.65 25.48 -1.54
N GLN A 329 -8.88 25.95 -0.30
CA GLN A 329 -7.90 26.70 0.47
C GLN A 329 -6.99 25.77 1.26
N PHE A 330 -5.68 26.02 1.15
CA PHE A 330 -4.66 25.39 1.97
C PHE A 330 -4.34 26.26 3.19
N SER A 331 -4.10 25.59 4.31
CA SER A 331 -3.56 26.16 5.54
C SER A 331 -2.40 25.30 6.00
N ARG A 332 -1.49 25.89 6.81
CA ARG A 332 -0.30 25.17 7.31
C ARG A 332 -0.27 25.15 8.83
N VAL A 333 0.30 24.08 9.36
CA VAL A 333 0.61 24.00 10.79
C VAL A 333 1.96 24.68 11.02
N HIS A 334 1.94 25.78 11.78
CA HIS A 334 3.15 26.49 12.16
C HIS A 334 3.71 25.90 13.44
N TRP A 335 4.71 25.01 13.28
CA TRP A 335 5.39 24.40 14.42
C TRP A 335 6.08 25.46 15.29
N LYS A 336 5.76 25.51 16.56
CA LYS A 336 6.49 26.31 17.55
C LYS A 336 7.66 25.54 18.19
N VAL A 337 7.74 24.26 17.92
CA VAL A 337 8.82 23.38 18.39
C VAL A 337 9.81 23.19 17.25
N PRO A 338 11.11 23.42 17.44
CA PRO A 338 12.10 23.21 16.39
C PRO A 338 12.06 21.78 15.89
N GLU A 339 11.84 21.58 14.59
CA GLU A 339 12.07 20.26 13.99
C GLU A 339 13.57 19.96 13.98
N PRO A 340 14.00 18.72 14.29
CA PRO A 340 15.39 18.35 14.05
C PRO A 340 15.68 18.51 12.56
N ILE A 341 16.63 19.34 12.21
CA ILE A 341 17.04 19.69 10.84
C ILE A 341 17.45 18.46 10.01
N ASN A 342 17.67 17.33 10.66
CA ASN A 342 18.11 16.07 10.07
C ASN A 342 17.03 14.97 10.08
N ALA A 343 15.76 15.28 10.28
CA ALA A 343 14.70 14.27 10.09
C ALA A 343 14.58 13.95 8.60
N PRO A 344 14.92 12.74 8.17
CA PRO A 344 14.76 12.39 6.77
C PRO A 344 13.28 12.35 6.46
N MET A 345 12.87 13.14 5.48
CA MET A 345 11.52 13.23 4.89
C MET A 345 10.39 13.55 5.87
N GLY A 346 9.47 14.38 5.43
CA GLY A 346 8.19 14.59 6.08
C GLY A 346 7.49 13.25 6.28
N GLY A 347 7.58 12.70 7.48
CA GLY A 347 7.08 11.38 7.78
C GLY A 347 5.55 11.34 7.78
N ASN A 348 5.04 10.16 8.02
CA ASN A 348 3.66 9.91 8.36
C ASN A 348 3.36 10.48 9.76
N TYR A 349 2.18 11.06 9.92
CA TYR A 349 1.70 11.61 11.19
C TYR A 349 0.42 10.88 11.57
N ALA A 350 0.12 10.85 12.87
CA ALA A 350 -1.17 10.39 13.34
C ALA A 350 -2.01 11.57 13.83
N LEU A 351 -3.32 11.50 13.64
CA LEU A 351 -4.28 12.42 14.22
C LEU A 351 -5.06 11.73 15.33
N ASP A 352 -5.14 12.35 16.49
CA ASP A 352 -6.03 11.86 17.55
C ASP A 352 -7.51 12.24 17.25
N PRO A 353 -8.50 11.68 17.99
CA PRO A 353 -9.90 12.01 17.77
C PRO A 353 -10.27 13.49 17.93
N GLN A 354 -9.41 14.26 18.58
CA GLN A 354 -9.56 15.72 18.74
C GLN A 354 -8.93 16.50 17.58
N GLY A 355 -8.15 15.83 16.73
CA GLY A 355 -7.45 16.42 15.58
C GLY A 355 -6.07 16.96 15.92
N ASN A 356 -5.48 16.61 17.07
CA ASN A 356 -4.10 16.94 17.37
C ASN A 356 -3.15 15.98 16.64
N ILE A 357 -1.96 16.47 16.33
CA ILE A 357 -0.94 15.76 15.59
C ILE A 357 -0.01 15.02 16.55
N TRP A 358 0.26 13.75 16.24
CA TRP A 358 1.18 12.90 16.98
C TRP A 358 2.33 12.45 16.09
N LYS A 359 3.54 12.50 16.63
CA LYS A 359 4.77 12.07 15.96
C LYS A 359 5.87 11.75 16.96
N THR A 360 6.75 10.83 16.59
CA THR A 360 8.00 10.60 17.34
C THR A 360 9.07 11.61 16.87
N ARG A 361 9.66 12.35 17.82
CA ARG A 361 10.68 13.40 17.60
C ARG A 361 11.78 13.29 18.65
N GLY A 362 13.01 13.09 18.21
CA GLY A 362 14.18 13.25 19.07
C GLY A 362 14.05 12.63 20.47
N MET A 363 13.85 11.32 20.55
CA MET A 363 13.65 10.58 21.80
C MET A 363 12.35 10.90 22.55
N ASN A 364 11.34 11.41 21.84
CA ASN A 364 10.00 11.64 22.41
C ASN A 364 8.91 11.29 21.40
N VAL A 365 7.79 10.77 21.88
CA VAL A 365 6.50 10.80 21.19
C VAL A 365 5.78 12.06 21.61
N THR A 366 5.53 12.96 20.67
CA THR A 366 5.04 14.30 20.95
C THR A 366 3.63 14.48 20.39
N LYS A 367 2.73 15.05 21.20
CA LYS A 367 1.41 15.55 20.83
C LYS A 367 1.49 17.06 20.60
N VAL A 368 1.02 17.53 19.46
CA VAL A 368 1.03 18.93 19.05
C VAL A 368 -0.38 19.40 18.70
N ASP A 369 -0.75 20.55 19.17
CA ASP A 369 -2.00 21.22 18.76
C ASP A 369 -1.90 21.63 17.28
N SER A 370 -2.80 21.11 16.46
CA SER A 370 -2.79 21.34 15.03
C SER A 370 -3.10 22.77 14.59
N ASN A 371 -3.71 23.57 15.46
CA ASN A 371 -4.07 24.96 15.16
C ASN A 371 -2.96 25.93 15.59
N THR A 372 -2.33 25.69 16.74
CA THR A 372 -1.34 26.60 17.32
C THR A 372 0.10 26.18 17.07
N GLY A 373 0.34 24.89 16.74
CA GLY A 373 1.68 24.31 16.61
C GLY A 373 2.42 24.13 17.94
N GLU A 374 1.73 24.29 19.08
CA GLU A 374 2.32 24.13 20.40
C GLU A 374 2.37 22.66 20.82
N GLU A 375 3.46 22.28 21.48
CA GLU A 375 3.57 20.99 22.13
C GLU A 375 2.61 20.93 23.32
N LEU A 376 1.66 19.99 23.27
CA LEU A 376 0.71 19.78 24.35
C LEU A 376 1.22 18.77 25.36
N PHE A 377 1.91 17.74 24.87
CA PHE A 377 2.41 16.66 25.69
C PHE A 377 3.55 15.91 25.01
N SER A 378 4.40 15.25 25.81
CA SER A 378 5.54 14.48 25.33
C SER A 378 5.79 13.25 26.19
N TYR A 379 6.04 12.11 25.56
CA TYR A 379 6.39 10.84 26.19
C TYR A 379 7.82 10.46 25.81
N PRO A 380 8.77 10.41 26.75
CA PRO A 380 10.15 10.09 26.43
C PRO A 380 10.31 8.65 25.99
N THR A 381 10.99 8.46 24.87
CA THR A 381 11.49 7.15 24.43
C THR A 381 12.91 6.93 24.97
N LYS A 382 13.35 5.67 25.04
CA LYS A 382 14.67 5.31 25.55
C LYS A 382 15.57 4.72 24.47
N LYS A 383 14.95 4.21 23.40
CA LYS A 383 15.66 3.39 22.41
C LYS A 383 15.53 3.94 20.99
N PHE A 384 14.35 4.37 20.59
CA PHE A 384 14.07 4.83 19.25
C PHE A 384 13.81 6.34 19.23
N ALA A 385 14.70 7.06 18.53
CA ALA A 385 14.63 8.54 18.43
C ALA A 385 13.56 9.01 17.42
N ALA A 386 13.13 8.16 16.51
CA ALA A 386 12.13 8.49 15.50
C ALA A 386 11.43 7.22 15.02
N THR A 387 10.21 7.38 14.57
CA THR A 387 9.46 6.37 13.80
C THR A 387 9.26 6.88 12.38
N TYR A 388 9.24 5.96 11.42
CA TYR A 388 8.91 6.31 10.03
C TYR A 388 7.40 6.43 9.85
N GLY A 389 6.64 5.42 10.31
CA GLY A 389 5.19 5.46 10.37
C GLY A 389 4.68 5.97 11.72
N SER A 390 3.49 6.54 11.73
CA SER A 390 2.76 6.92 12.94
C SER A 390 1.29 6.61 12.77
N ALA A 391 0.70 5.93 13.75
CA ALA A 391 -0.71 5.60 13.80
C ALA A 391 -1.30 5.93 15.17
N MET A 392 -2.61 6.14 15.21
CA MET A 392 -3.39 6.31 16.44
C MET A 392 -4.56 5.34 16.42
N SER A 393 -4.78 4.64 17.53
CA SER A 393 -6.00 3.82 17.66
C SER A 393 -7.26 4.70 17.58
N ASP A 394 -8.36 4.16 17.10
CA ASP A 394 -9.61 4.90 16.85
C ASP A 394 -10.16 5.62 18.09
N ASP A 395 -9.90 5.08 19.28
CA ASP A 395 -10.27 5.65 20.57
C ASP A 395 -9.24 6.66 21.12
N GLY A 396 -8.10 6.85 20.41
CA GLY A 396 -7.01 7.74 20.81
C GLY A 396 -6.17 7.23 21.98
N ARG A 397 -6.35 5.97 22.39
CA ARG A 397 -5.64 5.41 23.53
C ARG A 397 -4.20 5.04 23.23
N TYR A 398 -3.93 4.49 22.04
CA TYR A 398 -2.61 4.02 21.69
C TYR A 398 -2.05 4.78 20.50
N PHE A 399 -0.81 5.27 20.65
CA PHE A 399 0.03 5.71 19.55
C PHE A 399 0.97 4.58 19.17
N GLY A 400 1.20 4.35 17.88
CA GLY A 400 2.11 3.34 17.36
C GLY A 400 2.96 3.86 16.21
N GLY A 401 4.18 3.34 16.07
CA GLY A 401 5.05 3.67 14.96
C GLY A 401 6.16 2.65 14.72
N GLY A 402 6.42 2.32 13.46
CA GLY A 402 7.54 1.50 13.05
C GLY A 402 8.85 2.28 13.10
N ALA A 403 9.88 1.71 13.70
CA ALA A 403 11.15 2.41 13.95
C ALA A 403 12.14 2.31 12.77
N TRP A 404 11.65 1.93 11.56
CA TRP A 404 12.52 1.89 10.38
C TRP A 404 13.38 3.17 10.26
N PRO A 405 14.67 3.06 9.91
CA PRO A 405 15.43 1.87 9.47
C PRO A 405 15.92 0.95 10.59
N ARG A 406 15.50 1.17 11.82
CA ARG A 406 15.79 0.31 12.97
C ARG A 406 14.82 -0.88 13.03
N ASP A 407 15.20 -1.89 13.81
CA ASP A 407 14.44 -3.11 13.99
C ASP A 407 13.62 -3.04 15.28
N GLY A 408 12.40 -2.51 15.19
CA GLY A 408 11.48 -2.42 16.32
C GLY A 408 10.30 -1.52 16.08
N VAL A 409 9.48 -1.35 17.10
CA VAL A 409 8.32 -0.46 17.10
C VAL A 409 8.30 0.38 18.38
N VAL A 410 7.65 1.53 18.30
CA VAL A 410 7.30 2.36 19.47
C VAL A 410 5.80 2.31 19.64
N VAL A 411 5.32 1.94 20.82
CA VAL A 411 3.89 2.01 21.16
C VAL A 411 3.75 2.74 22.50
N VAL A 412 2.80 3.68 22.57
CA VAL A 412 2.52 4.46 23.77
C VAL A 412 1.07 4.24 24.19
N ASP A 413 0.82 3.84 25.43
CA ASP A 413 -0.50 3.96 26.07
C ASP A 413 -0.65 5.40 26.57
N THR A 414 -1.40 6.22 25.85
CA THR A 414 -1.57 7.65 26.13
C THR A 414 -2.31 7.91 27.44
N LYS A 415 -3.04 6.92 27.97
CA LYS A 415 -3.77 7.01 29.23
C LYS A 415 -2.87 6.78 30.44
N THR A 416 -1.92 5.84 30.34
CA THR A 416 -1.02 5.51 31.45
C THR A 416 0.35 6.19 31.33
N GLY A 417 0.73 6.62 30.14
CA GLY A 417 2.05 7.13 29.81
C GLY A 417 3.11 6.04 29.64
N GLU A 418 2.70 4.76 29.61
CA GLU A 418 3.64 3.65 29.40
C GLU A 418 4.12 3.61 27.95
N VAL A 419 5.45 3.55 27.77
CA VAL A 419 6.11 3.50 26.44
C VAL A 419 6.73 2.12 26.26
N PHE A 420 6.36 1.45 25.19
CA PHE A 420 6.89 0.15 24.78
C PHE A 420 7.80 0.32 23.58
N GLU A 421 8.99 -0.27 23.64
CA GLU A 421 10.01 -0.18 22.58
C GLU A 421 10.63 -1.57 22.30
N PRO A 422 9.83 -2.58 21.94
CA PRO A 422 10.35 -3.92 21.68
C PRO A 422 11.12 -3.96 20.36
N ASP A 423 12.16 -4.82 20.33
CA ASP A 423 12.89 -5.15 19.10
C ASP A 423 12.12 -6.17 18.27
N SER A 424 12.11 -5.97 16.97
CA SER A 424 11.84 -7.01 15.99
C SER A 424 13.10 -7.82 15.67
N SER A 425 12.95 -8.88 14.91
CA SER A 425 14.10 -9.64 14.38
C SER A 425 15.02 -8.74 13.56
N PRO A 426 16.32 -9.02 13.53
CA PRO A 426 17.28 -8.25 12.75
C PRO A 426 16.89 -8.16 11.26
N ASN A 427 17.03 -6.96 10.70
CA ASN A 427 16.69 -6.62 9.31
C ASN A 427 15.20 -6.75 8.95
N THR A 428 14.30 -6.72 9.93
CA THR A 428 12.86 -6.62 9.71
C THR A 428 12.47 -5.22 9.27
N GLY A 429 12.98 -4.19 9.95
CA GLY A 429 12.73 -2.80 9.63
C GLY A 429 11.25 -2.44 9.54
N PRO A 430 10.46 -2.54 10.64
CA PRO A 430 9.05 -2.16 10.62
C PRO A 430 8.88 -0.70 10.20
N ALA A 431 8.08 -0.45 9.15
CA ALA A 431 7.95 0.88 8.56
C ALA A 431 6.64 1.55 8.96
N ARG A 432 5.52 1.22 8.30
CA ARG A 432 4.22 1.81 8.58
C ARG A 432 3.21 0.77 9.01
N GLY A 433 2.19 1.19 9.71
CA GLY A 433 1.15 0.30 10.19
C GLY A 433 0.02 1.00 10.91
N GLU A 434 -0.93 0.20 11.36
CA GLU A 434 -2.16 0.63 12.01
C GLU A 434 -2.54 -0.28 13.18
N PHE A 435 -3.50 0.15 13.98
CA PHE A 435 -4.06 -0.65 15.06
C PHE A 435 -5.22 -1.51 14.58
N ASP A 436 -5.28 -2.75 15.07
CA ASP A 436 -6.44 -3.61 14.86
C ASP A 436 -7.59 -3.25 15.85
N PRO A 437 -8.80 -3.78 15.63
CA PRO A 437 -9.92 -3.54 16.54
C PRO A 437 -9.71 -4.04 17.98
N TYR A 438 -8.64 -4.81 18.21
CA TYR A 438 -8.29 -5.36 19.54
C TYR A 438 -7.20 -4.54 20.24
N GLY A 439 -6.65 -3.53 19.56
CA GLY A 439 -5.61 -2.64 20.06
C GLY A 439 -4.17 -3.11 19.81
N ASN A 440 -3.95 -4.21 19.06
CA ASN A 440 -2.62 -4.59 18.64
C ASN A 440 -2.13 -3.68 17.52
N TYR A 441 -0.85 -3.31 17.55
CA TYR A 441 -0.24 -2.53 16.48
C TYR A 441 0.39 -3.47 15.45
N TRP A 442 0.02 -3.29 14.20
CA TRP A 442 0.56 -4.04 13.07
C TRP A 442 1.44 -3.16 12.21
N ALA A 443 2.55 -3.66 11.73
CA ALA A 443 3.44 -2.92 10.83
C ALA A 443 4.00 -3.80 9.72
N GLY A 444 4.17 -3.20 8.53
CA GLY A 444 4.89 -3.81 7.42
C GLY A 444 6.39 -3.79 7.68
N GLY A 445 7.03 -4.94 7.64
CA GLY A 445 8.48 -5.09 7.80
C GLY A 445 9.17 -5.23 6.44
N ARG A 446 10.14 -4.37 6.19
CA ARG A 446 10.89 -4.32 4.93
C ARG A 446 11.67 -5.59 4.60
N GLY A 447 11.90 -6.44 5.60
CA GLY A 447 12.51 -7.78 5.42
C GLY A 447 11.54 -8.89 5.01
N GLY A 448 10.30 -8.57 4.60
CA GLY A 448 9.27 -9.54 4.21
C GLY A 448 8.60 -10.21 5.41
N LEU A 449 8.53 -9.51 6.54
CA LEU A 449 7.85 -9.94 7.75
C LEU A 449 6.69 -8.98 8.06
N LEU A 450 5.54 -9.51 8.37
CA LEU A 450 4.46 -8.78 9.00
C LEU A 450 4.71 -8.79 10.52
N VAL A 451 4.66 -7.63 11.15
CA VAL A 451 5.00 -7.45 12.57
C VAL A 451 3.74 -7.09 13.34
N GLU A 452 3.43 -7.84 14.38
CA GLU A 452 2.39 -7.55 15.37
C GLU A 452 3.03 -7.18 16.70
N PHE A 453 2.67 -6.06 17.28
CA PHE A 453 2.86 -5.83 18.72
C PHE A 453 1.58 -6.22 19.44
N ASP A 454 1.61 -7.40 20.08
CA ASP A 454 0.52 -7.88 20.93
C ASP A 454 0.48 -7.05 22.22
N ILE A 455 -0.50 -6.17 22.33
CA ILE A 455 -0.62 -5.22 23.45
C ILE A 455 -0.86 -5.93 24.78
N SER A 456 -1.54 -7.08 24.75
CA SER A 456 -1.86 -7.86 25.95
C SER A 456 -0.65 -8.57 26.53
N LYS A 457 0.25 -9.03 25.65
CA LYS A 457 1.48 -9.75 26.02
C LYS A 457 2.71 -8.85 26.02
N LYS A 458 2.58 -7.61 25.55
CA LYS A 458 3.67 -6.60 25.45
C LYS A 458 4.89 -7.14 24.69
N ARG A 459 4.65 -7.84 23.59
CA ARG A 459 5.71 -8.47 22.78
C ARG A 459 5.42 -8.41 21.28
N ILE A 460 6.48 -8.50 20.50
CA ILE A 460 6.38 -8.67 19.04
C ILE A 460 6.11 -10.13 18.69
N VAL A 461 5.26 -10.32 17.70
CA VAL A 461 5.06 -11.55 16.93
C VAL A 461 5.31 -11.24 15.46
N GLU A 462 5.98 -12.12 14.75
CA GLU A 462 6.34 -11.92 13.36
C GLU A 462 5.82 -13.05 12.48
N TYR A 463 5.29 -12.68 11.31
CA TYR A 463 4.73 -13.62 10.36
C TYR A 463 5.40 -13.42 9.00
N ARG A 464 6.00 -14.49 8.46
CA ARG A 464 6.68 -14.44 7.17
C ARG A 464 5.69 -14.57 6.02
N THR A 465 5.84 -13.70 5.01
CA THR A 465 5.10 -13.81 3.75
C THR A 465 5.45 -15.11 3.01
N PRO A 466 4.48 -15.74 2.33
CA PRO A 466 4.75 -16.93 1.50
C PRO A 466 5.66 -16.63 0.32
N THR A 467 5.49 -15.47 -0.32
CA THR A 467 6.30 -15.08 -1.48
C THR A 467 7.70 -14.62 -1.05
N PRO A 468 8.78 -15.18 -1.62
CA PRO A 468 10.14 -14.81 -1.27
C PRO A 468 10.54 -13.44 -1.86
N TYR A 469 11.55 -12.83 -1.27
CA TYR A 469 12.18 -11.58 -1.72
C TYR A 469 11.22 -10.38 -1.84
N THR A 470 10.13 -10.41 -1.11
CA THR A 470 9.21 -9.28 -1.01
C THR A 470 9.59 -8.36 0.15
N ALA A 471 9.04 -7.15 0.15
CA ALA A 471 9.15 -6.21 1.25
C ALA A 471 7.76 -5.64 1.55
N LEU A 472 7.37 -5.61 2.82
CA LEU A 472 6.13 -4.99 3.22
C LEU A 472 6.38 -3.53 3.60
N TYR A 473 5.61 -2.61 3.05
CA TYR A 473 5.75 -1.19 3.36
C TYR A 473 4.81 -0.77 4.49
N THR A 474 3.59 -1.24 4.43
CA THR A 474 2.53 -0.95 5.39
C THR A 474 1.78 -2.21 5.78
N ALA A 475 1.08 -2.16 6.91
CA ALA A 475 0.13 -3.19 7.34
C ALA A 475 -1.13 -2.53 7.88
N HIS A 476 -2.27 -2.85 7.27
CA HIS A 476 -3.57 -2.30 7.65
C HIS A 476 -4.52 -3.42 8.07
N PRO A 477 -4.84 -3.52 9.36
CA PRO A 477 -5.94 -4.36 9.82
C PRO A 477 -7.30 -3.85 9.32
N ASP A 478 -8.18 -4.77 8.93
CA ASP A 478 -9.56 -4.44 8.60
C ASP A 478 -10.51 -4.60 9.80
N LYS A 479 -11.78 -4.23 9.59
CA LYS A 479 -12.84 -4.38 10.62
C LYS A 479 -13.02 -5.80 11.15
N ASN A 480 -12.57 -6.83 10.43
CA ASN A 480 -12.67 -8.24 10.81
C ASN A 480 -11.41 -8.71 11.56
N GLY A 481 -10.37 -7.87 11.61
CA GLY A 481 -9.07 -8.17 12.18
C GLY A 481 -8.17 -9.00 11.24
N GLU A 482 -8.47 -9.05 9.94
CA GLU A 482 -7.53 -9.53 8.95
C GLU A 482 -6.59 -8.40 8.53
N VAL A 483 -5.34 -8.71 8.23
CA VAL A 483 -4.30 -7.71 7.99
C VAL A 483 -3.92 -7.71 6.52
N TRP A 484 -3.96 -6.53 5.92
CA TRP A 484 -3.65 -6.30 4.53
C TRP A 484 -2.29 -5.62 4.39
N ALA A 485 -1.47 -6.09 3.46
CA ALA A 485 -0.14 -5.56 3.22
C ALA A 485 0.25 -5.66 1.74
N GLY A 486 0.75 -4.57 1.18
CA GLY A 486 1.34 -4.57 -0.15
C GLY A 486 2.71 -5.26 -0.13
N GLU A 487 2.92 -6.16 -1.05
CA GLU A 487 4.15 -6.91 -1.21
C GLU A 487 5.02 -6.28 -2.31
N SER A 488 5.71 -5.20 -1.98
CA SER A 488 6.63 -4.55 -2.91
C SER A 488 7.60 -5.56 -3.51
N HIS A 489 7.88 -5.44 -4.79
CA HIS A 489 8.72 -6.29 -5.64
C HIS A 489 8.11 -7.61 -6.10
N SER A 490 7.05 -8.12 -5.48
CA SER A 490 6.45 -9.40 -5.88
C SER A 490 5.26 -9.26 -6.85
N GLY A 491 4.73 -8.04 -7.01
CA GLY A 491 3.50 -7.81 -7.77
C GLY A 491 2.30 -8.51 -7.13
N ARG A 492 2.24 -8.50 -5.79
CA ARG A 492 1.18 -9.12 -5.01
C ARG A 492 0.69 -8.20 -3.91
N TYR A 493 -0.52 -8.47 -3.45
CA TYR A 493 -1.10 -7.86 -2.27
C TYR A 493 -1.59 -8.94 -1.33
N ALA A 494 -1.06 -8.96 -0.11
CA ALA A 494 -1.35 -10.00 0.87
C ALA A 494 -2.55 -9.64 1.75
N ARG A 495 -3.33 -10.65 2.10
CA ARG A 495 -4.35 -10.67 3.14
C ARG A 495 -4.01 -11.79 4.12
N PHE A 496 -3.75 -11.46 5.37
CA PHE A 496 -3.38 -12.39 6.42
C PHE A 496 -4.49 -12.50 7.47
N ASN A 497 -4.88 -13.71 7.80
CA ASN A 497 -5.81 -13.96 8.89
C ASN A 497 -5.02 -14.44 10.13
N PRO A 498 -4.83 -13.60 11.16
CA PRO A 498 -4.00 -13.95 12.32
C PRO A 498 -4.61 -15.06 13.19
N LYS A 499 -5.93 -15.29 13.12
CA LYS A 499 -6.60 -16.36 13.89
C LYS A 499 -6.32 -17.73 13.32
N THR A 500 -6.14 -17.84 12.00
CA THR A 500 -5.94 -19.12 11.29
C THR A 500 -4.51 -19.29 10.78
N GLY A 501 -3.72 -18.22 10.72
CA GLY A 501 -2.40 -18.19 10.08
C GLY A 501 -2.44 -18.30 8.57
N VAL A 502 -3.61 -18.14 7.95
CA VAL A 502 -3.79 -18.30 6.50
C VAL A 502 -3.48 -16.99 5.77
N TRP A 503 -2.64 -17.10 4.75
CA TRP A 503 -2.35 -16.05 3.78
C TRP A 503 -3.17 -16.23 2.51
N THR A 504 -3.63 -15.12 1.94
CA THR A 504 -4.17 -15.04 0.58
C THR A 504 -3.41 -13.94 -0.15
N GLU A 505 -2.67 -14.30 -1.21
CA GLU A 505 -1.88 -13.34 -1.99
C GLU A 505 -2.58 -13.10 -3.33
N TYR A 506 -3.12 -11.92 -3.52
CA TYR A 506 -3.73 -11.46 -4.77
C TYR A 506 -2.63 -10.98 -5.71
N VAL A 507 -2.55 -11.55 -6.91
CA VAL A 507 -1.59 -11.12 -7.93
C VAL A 507 -2.08 -9.80 -8.54
N LEU A 508 -1.21 -8.81 -8.61
CA LEU A 508 -1.52 -7.52 -9.23
C LEU A 508 -1.31 -7.59 -10.74
N PRO A 509 -2.13 -6.91 -11.54
CA PRO A 509 -2.02 -6.98 -13.00
C PRO A 509 -0.77 -6.28 -13.55
N GLU A 510 -0.19 -5.36 -12.79
CA GLU A 510 1.04 -4.67 -13.17
C GLU A 510 2.25 -5.26 -12.43
N PRO A 511 3.29 -5.71 -13.15
CA PRO A 511 4.42 -6.43 -12.53
C PRO A 511 5.41 -5.53 -11.79
N TYR A 512 5.32 -4.22 -11.98
CA TYR A 512 6.21 -3.27 -11.29
C TYR A 512 5.80 -2.98 -9.85
N GLY A 513 4.69 -3.55 -9.38
CA GLY A 513 4.09 -3.28 -8.09
C GLY A 513 5.09 -2.85 -7.03
N PHE A 514 5.19 -1.56 -6.81
CA PHE A 514 5.95 -0.95 -5.74
C PHE A 514 4.97 -0.20 -4.85
N ASP A 515 4.14 -1.02 -4.19
CA ASP A 515 3.08 -0.55 -3.33
C ASP A 515 3.64 0.31 -2.21
N ARG A 516 3.00 1.43 -1.97
CA ARG A 516 3.32 2.33 -0.88
C ARG A 516 2.26 2.23 0.20
N GLU A 517 1.56 3.29 0.47
CA GLU A 517 0.51 3.32 1.47
C GLU A 517 -0.81 2.81 0.89
N SER A 518 -1.62 2.27 1.76
CA SER A 518 -2.96 1.81 1.42
C SER A 518 -4.01 2.39 2.37
N TRP A 519 -5.25 2.30 1.95
CA TRP A 519 -6.41 2.66 2.73
C TRP A 519 -7.48 1.57 2.62
N ILE A 520 -8.01 1.14 3.76
CA ILE A 520 -9.05 0.11 3.84
C ILE A 520 -10.42 0.78 3.96
N ASP A 521 -11.26 0.57 2.97
CA ASP A 521 -12.67 0.94 3.06
C ASP A 521 -13.45 -0.12 3.84
N ASN A 522 -13.54 0.10 5.13
CA ASN A 522 -14.29 -0.76 6.05
C ASN A 522 -15.82 -0.60 5.94
N SER A 523 -16.33 0.31 5.10
CA SER A 523 -17.77 0.49 4.87
C SER A 523 -18.35 -0.59 3.96
N THR A 524 -17.52 -1.26 3.18
CA THR A 524 -17.93 -2.35 2.27
C THR A 524 -17.83 -3.73 2.93
N ASP A 525 -18.51 -4.73 2.34
CA ASP A 525 -18.45 -6.12 2.78
C ASP A 525 -18.53 -7.07 1.57
N PRO A 526 -17.44 -7.81 1.24
CA PRO A 526 -16.10 -7.73 1.81
C PRO A 526 -15.49 -6.31 1.75
N VAL A 527 -14.46 -6.07 2.59
CA VAL A 527 -13.76 -4.79 2.60
C VAL A 527 -13.08 -4.52 1.26
N THR A 528 -12.96 -3.26 0.92
CA THR A 528 -12.25 -2.81 -0.29
C THR A 528 -10.91 -2.21 0.13
N VAL A 529 -9.85 -2.60 -0.56
CA VAL A 529 -8.50 -2.06 -0.35
C VAL A 529 -8.14 -1.13 -1.49
N TRP A 530 -7.67 0.06 -1.15
CA TRP A 530 -7.09 1.02 -2.09
C TRP A 530 -5.61 1.16 -1.83
N TYR A 531 -4.82 1.19 -2.89
CA TYR A 531 -3.37 1.39 -2.79
C TYR A 531 -2.85 2.26 -3.92
N THR A 532 -1.69 2.87 -3.70
CA THR A 532 -0.94 3.54 -4.75
C THR A 532 0.08 2.60 -5.35
N ASP A 533 0.17 2.60 -6.67
CA ASP A 533 1.32 2.08 -7.38
C ASP A 533 2.25 3.24 -7.75
N HIS A 534 3.53 3.10 -7.44
CA HIS A 534 4.55 4.11 -7.69
C HIS A 534 4.62 4.57 -9.15
N ASP A 535 4.18 3.73 -10.08
CA ASP A 535 4.25 3.98 -11.51
C ASP A 535 3.03 4.75 -12.07
N GLY A 536 2.26 5.41 -11.21
CA GLY A 536 1.22 6.36 -11.64
C GLY A 536 -0.18 5.78 -11.74
N TYR A 537 -0.48 4.78 -10.94
CA TYR A 537 -1.82 4.22 -10.80
C TYR A 537 -2.33 4.33 -9.37
N ILE A 538 -3.64 4.49 -9.24
CA ILE A 538 -4.36 4.13 -8.02
C ILE A 538 -5.13 2.86 -8.33
N ALA A 539 -5.07 1.91 -7.43
CA ALA A 539 -5.72 0.63 -7.62
C ALA A 539 -6.66 0.28 -6.47
N ARG A 540 -7.68 -0.49 -6.82
CA ARG A 540 -8.71 -0.98 -5.92
C ARG A 540 -8.75 -2.51 -5.98
N ILE A 541 -8.62 -3.16 -4.84
CA ILE A 541 -8.75 -4.61 -4.68
C ILE A 541 -10.08 -4.88 -3.99
N GLN A 542 -10.95 -5.64 -4.65
CA GLN A 542 -12.27 -6.03 -4.15
C GLN A 542 -12.40 -7.55 -4.14
N PRO A 543 -12.17 -8.20 -2.97
CA PRO A 543 -12.44 -9.62 -2.82
C PRO A 543 -13.92 -9.94 -3.07
N LEU A 544 -14.18 -11.15 -3.54
CA LEU A 544 -15.53 -11.66 -3.71
C LEU A 544 -16.06 -12.37 -2.45
N GLU A 545 -15.18 -12.57 -1.45
CA GLU A 545 -15.50 -13.25 -0.19
C GLU A 545 -14.56 -12.83 0.95
#